data_5e7e62e73f1bd4b100ab20f25969ceea
#
_entry.id   5e7e62e73f1bd4b100ab20f25969ceea
#
_cell.length_a   1.000
_cell.length_b   1.000
_cell.length_c   1.000
_cell.angle_alpha   90.00
_cell.angle_beta   90.00
_cell.angle_gamma   90.00
#
_symmetry.space_group_name_H-M   'P 1'
#
loop_
_entity.id
_entity.type
_entity.pdbx_description
1 polymer ?
#
loop_
_entity_poly.entity_id
_entity_poly.type
_entity_poly.pdbx_seq_one_letter_code
_entity_poly.pdbx_strand_id
1 'polypeptide(L)'
;FGEIDIDDIGYENNDFVLYIDLSNTDISGVETPTIIINEFLSISDNCCGSDIFDGSTEDFVELYNYGTEPININGWGFSDTDGVITTIAPDTSIAPGDFLVLWYTGDNNGFPEVNEKLSKDGETIFIADADGSPLISYDFGSQTDDISYGRNPDGYDTWEYFSTPSPGQSNIIENSPPGPFYLLSPEHNDTLVIDLENQNDSIIFSWEESVDPDGDNIQYTFNLYGLDMTASFSNFYNHTLDNTELSFSNDYFSNLVFNFYSEPYNWFYFETGAVFPVWWSVFSSDGITTFGEIDIDDIGYENNDFV
;
A
#
# COMPACT_ATOMS: atom_id res chain seq x y z
N PHE A 1 -33.10 22.80 21.76
CA PHE A 1 -32.68 21.71 20.91
C PHE A 1 -33.88 20.82 20.69
N GLY A 2 -34.31 20.66 19.41
CA GLY A 2 -35.36 19.73 19.04
C GLY A 2 -34.74 18.33 18.98
N GLU A 3 -35.46 17.38 19.53
CA GLU A 3 -35.17 15.96 19.38
C GLU A 3 -35.22 15.66 17.88
N ILE A 4 -34.13 15.19 17.29
CA ILE A 4 -34.12 14.76 15.90
C ILE A 4 -34.64 13.32 15.92
N ASP A 5 -35.82 13.12 15.36
CA ASP A 5 -36.38 11.78 15.17
C ASP A 5 -35.57 11.08 14.06
N ILE A 6 -34.90 9.99 14.41
CA ILE A 6 -34.04 9.23 13.49
C ILE A 6 -34.85 8.67 12.32
N ASP A 7 -36.15 8.44 12.52
CA ASP A 7 -37.06 7.95 11.47
C ASP A 7 -37.29 8.97 10.34
N ASP A 8 -37.03 10.28 10.61
CA ASP A 8 -37.20 11.35 9.62
C ASP A 8 -36.01 11.47 8.62
N ILE A 9 -34.88 10.81 8.87
CA ILE A 9 -33.71 10.85 7.98
C ILE A 9 -33.58 9.65 7.04
N GLY A 10 -34.52 8.72 7.07
CA GLY A 10 -34.68 7.66 6.05
C GLY A 10 -33.58 6.57 6.03
N TYR A 11 -32.91 6.34 7.14
CA TYR A 11 -31.96 5.23 7.28
C TYR A 11 -32.67 4.00 7.81
N GLU A 12 -32.80 2.97 6.95
CA GLU A 12 -33.39 1.66 7.32
C GLU A 12 -32.39 0.68 7.96
N ASN A 13 -31.18 1.12 8.26
CA ASN A 13 -30.16 0.27 8.89
C ASN A 13 -29.92 0.69 10.34
N ASN A 14 -29.67 -0.28 11.23
CA ASN A 14 -29.42 -0.12 12.65
C ASN A 14 -28.11 0.62 13.00
N ASP A 15 -27.71 1.60 12.20
CA ASP A 15 -26.53 2.41 12.43
C ASP A 15 -26.91 3.53 13.41
N PHE A 16 -26.46 3.41 14.64
CA PHE A 16 -26.61 4.45 15.64
C PHE A 16 -25.56 5.55 15.42
N VAL A 17 -25.99 6.78 15.11
CA VAL A 17 -25.12 7.94 15.11
C VAL A 17 -25.32 8.68 16.43
N LEU A 18 -24.29 8.74 17.26
CA LEU A 18 -24.28 9.52 18.48
C LEU A 18 -23.73 10.92 18.16
N TYR A 19 -24.58 11.95 18.26
CA TYR A 19 -24.13 13.33 18.19
C TYR A 19 -23.84 13.82 19.61
N ILE A 20 -22.59 14.21 19.87
CA ILE A 20 -22.20 14.82 21.13
C ILE A 20 -22.09 16.32 20.90
N ASP A 21 -22.94 17.12 21.57
CA ASP A 21 -22.85 18.56 21.56
C ASP A 21 -21.88 19.03 22.64
N LEU A 22 -20.70 19.47 22.24
CA LEU A 22 -19.67 20.02 23.11
C LEU A 22 -19.67 21.56 23.13
N SER A 23 -20.68 22.20 22.53
CA SER A 23 -20.73 23.67 22.40
C SER A 23 -20.74 24.43 23.73
N ASN A 24 -21.12 23.78 24.83
CA ASN A 24 -21.13 24.34 26.19
C ASN A 24 -20.07 23.69 27.10
N THR A 25 -19.20 22.86 26.57
CA THR A 25 -18.14 22.24 27.36
C THR A 25 -16.88 23.07 27.18
N ASP A 26 -16.33 23.61 28.25
CA ASP A 26 -14.99 24.19 28.21
C ASP A 26 -13.96 23.04 28.11
N ILE A 27 -13.60 22.71 26.88
CA ILE A 27 -12.55 21.75 26.59
C ILE A 27 -11.17 22.41 26.44
N SER A 28 -11.09 23.75 26.76
CA SER A 28 -9.81 24.45 26.80
C SER A 28 -9.00 23.95 27.99
N GLY A 29 -8.09 23.01 27.74
CA GLY A 29 -7.25 22.41 28.77
C GLY A 29 -7.35 20.88 28.86
N VAL A 30 -8.28 20.24 28.16
CA VAL A 30 -8.22 18.79 27.91
C VAL A 30 -7.38 18.57 26.66
N GLU A 31 -6.08 18.68 26.80
CA GLU A 31 -5.17 18.22 25.76
C GLU A 31 -5.18 16.69 25.81
N THR A 32 -5.90 16.06 24.89
CA THR A 32 -5.71 14.63 24.65
C THR A 32 -4.29 14.47 24.10
N PRO A 33 -3.43 13.67 24.74
CA PRO A 33 -2.07 13.48 24.23
C PRO A 33 -2.14 12.94 22.80
N THR A 34 -1.40 13.57 21.91
CA THR A 34 -1.29 13.17 20.51
C THR A 34 -0.31 11.98 20.37
N ILE A 35 -0.48 10.98 21.23
CA ILE A 35 0.32 9.77 21.26
C ILE A 35 -0.56 8.55 21.11
N ILE A 36 -0.07 7.58 20.35
CA ILE A 36 -0.78 6.32 20.11
C ILE A 36 0.21 5.16 20.12
N ILE A 37 -0.31 3.94 20.31
CA ILE A 37 0.42 2.73 19.94
C ILE A 37 0.49 2.69 18.42
N ASN A 38 1.71 2.60 17.88
CA ASN A 38 1.96 2.54 16.45
C ASN A 38 2.24 1.14 15.96
N GLU A 39 3.03 0.38 16.70
CA GLU A 39 3.39 -1.00 16.40
C GLU A 39 3.61 -1.79 17.69
N PHE A 40 3.34 -3.10 17.69
CA PHE A 40 3.74 -3.98 18.75
C PHE A 40 4.03 -5.39 18.26
N LEU A 41 4.87 -6.10 19.00
CA LEU A 41 5.24 -7.49 18.81
C LEU A 41 5.20 -8.22 20.14
N SER A 42 4.41 -9.28 20.25
CA SER A 42 4.23 -10.04 21.50
C SER A 42 4.98 -11.38 21.54
N ILE A 43 5.78 -11.68 20.53
CA ILE A 43 6.73 -12.82 20.54
C ILE A 43 7.88 -12.50 19.61
N SER A 44 9.05 -12.31 20.19
CA SER A 44 10.29 -12.10 19.46
C SER A 44 11.23 -13.30 19.68
N ASP A 45 11.21 -14.24 18.73
CA ASP A 45 12.11 -15.40 18.77
C ASP A 45 13.43 -15.13 18.03
N ASN A 46 13.38 -14.46 16.90
CA ASN A 46 14.53 -14.25 16.01
C ASN A 46 14.62 -12.83 15.44
N CYS A 47 13.62 -12.00 15.65
CA CYS A 47 13.61 -10.65 15.10
C CYS A 47 13.81 -9.57 16.17
N CYS A 48 13.99 -8.41 15.66
CA CYS A 48 13.75 -7.13 16.31
C CYS A 48 14.55 -6.83 17.54
N GLY A 49 15.77 -6.38 17.27
CA GLY A 49 16.60 -5.70 18.22
C GLY A 49 16.98 -6.53 19.41
N SER A 50 18.23 -6.49 19.72
CA SER A 50 18.66 -6.93 21.02
C SER A 50 18.17 -5.91 22.03
N ASP A 51 17.64 -6.39 23.14
CA ASP A 51 17.54 -5.67 24.38
C ASP A 51 18.81 -4.80 24.56
N ILE A 52 18.61 -3.54 24.88
CA ILE A 52 19.71 -2.58 25.07
C ILE A 52 20.64 -2.93 26.23
N PHE A 53 20.26 -3.89 27.08
CA PHE A 53 21.00 -4.28 28.29
C PHE A 53 21.75 -5.60 28.12
N ASP A 54 21.17 -6.63 27.54
CA ASP A 54 21.81 -7.96 27.47
C ASP A 54 21.97 -8.54 26.05
N GLY A 55 21.34 -7.93 25.07
CA GLY A 55 21.44 -8.32 23.67
C GLY A 55 20.48 -9.44 23.25
N SER A 56 19.46 -9.74 24.05
CA SER A 56 18.38 -10.67 23.68
C SER A 56 17.39 -10.01 22.72
N THR A 57 16.55 -10.85 22.11
CA THR A 57 15.36 -10.40 21.36
C THR A 57 14.18 -10.31 22.30
N GLU A 58 13.45 -9.21 22.28
CA GLU A 58 12.37 -8.97 23.24
C GLU A 58 11.11 -8.47 22.55
N ASP A 59 9.97 -8.70 23.20
CA ASP A 59 8.70 -8.12 22.80
C ASP A 59 8.76 -6.59 22.88
N PHE A 60 7.97 -5.91 22.09
CA PHE A 60 7.98 -4.45 22.15
C PHE A 60 6.60 -3.83 21.91
N VAL A 61 6.43 -2.64 22.43
CA VAL A 61 5.37 -1.69 22.08
C VAL A 61 6.00 -0.39 21.66
N GLU A 62 5.63 0.08 20.50
CA GLU A 62 6.06 1.38 19.99
C GLU A 62 4.96 2.41 20.12
N LEU A 63 5.32 3.56 20.65
CA LEU A 63 4.49 4.75 20.72
C LEU A 63 4.93 5.76 19.67
N TYR A 64 3.98 6.43 19.04
CA TYR A 64 4.21 7.48 18.05
C TYR A 64 3.54 8.79 18.45
N ASN A 65 4.30 9.88 18.45
CA ASN A 65 3.76 11.22 18.63
C ASN A 65 3.33 11.80 17.27
N TYR A 66 2.04 11.69 16.95
CA TYR A 66 1.48 12.24 15.72
C TYR A 66 1.12 13.74 15.80
N GLY A 67 1.44 14.39 16.91
CA GLY A 67 1.19 15.80 17.13
C GLY A 67 2.26 16.73 16.55
N THR A 68 2.11 18.01 16.83
CA THR A 68 3.04 19.06 16.40
C THR A 68 3.94 19.56 17.51
N GLU A 69 3.72 19.11 18.76
CA GLU A 69 4.46 19.52 19.93
C GLU A 69 5.09 18.32 20.65
N PRO A 70 6.23 18.49 21.35
CA PRO A 70 6.80 17.42 22.15
C PRO A 70 5.89 17.03 23.30
N ILE A 71 5.75 15.74 23.57
CA ILE A 71 4.98 15.19 24.67
C ILE A 71 5.93 14.83 25.80
N ASN A 72 5.78 15.47 26.95
CA ASN A 72 6.51 15.07 28.16
C ASN A 72 5.83 13.87 28.80
N ILE A 73 6.55 12.75 28.92
CA ILE A 73 6.07 11.48 29.50
C ILE A 73 6.60 11.22 30.89
N ASN A 74 7.18 12.22 31.54
CA ASN A 74 7.69 12.09 32.92
C ASN A 74 6.62 11.54 33.85
N GLY A 75 6.92 10.43 34.50
CA GLY A 75 6.01 9.78 35.45
C GLY A 75 4.93 8.91 34.81
N TRP A 76 4.86 8.80 33.50
CA TRP A 76 3.92 7.89 32.85
C TRP A 76 4.21 6.45 33.23
N GLY A 77 3.16 5.66 33.38
CA GLY A 77 3.21 4.27 33.76
C GLY A 77 2.90 3.31 32.61
N PHE A 78 3.59 2.19 32.55
CA PHE A 78 3.43 1.17 31.52
C PHE A 78 3.25 -0.20 32.15
N SER A 79 2.41 -1.03 31.51
CA SER A 79 2.11 -2.40 31.94
C SER A 79 1.44 -3.20 30.82
N ASP A 80 1.32 -4.52 31.01
CA ASP A 80 0.49 -5.44 30.24
C ASP A 80 -0.89 -5.71 30.90
N THR A 81 -1.16 -5.05 32.03
CA THR A 81 -2.36 -5.27 32.83
C THR A 81 -3.10 -3.96 33.10
N ASP A 82 -4.38 -3.88 32.71
CA ASP A 82 -5.21 -2.70 32.90
C ASP A 82 -5.28 -2.26 34.37
N GLY A 83 -5.03 -0.98 34.61
CA GLY A 83 -5.03 -0.37 35.95
C GLY A 83 -3.83 -0.71 36.84
N VAL A 84 -2.84 -1.42 36.33
CA VAL A 84 -1.58 -1.72 37.02
C VAL A 84 -0.44 -0.94 36.36
N ILE A 85 0.56 -0.51 37.14
CA ILE A 85 1.77 0.15 36.65
C ILE A 85 2.99 -0.61 37.17
N THR A 86 3.81 -1.11 36.28
CA THR A 86 5.02 -1.88 36.62
C THR A 86 6.32 -1.14 36.26
N THR A 87 6.27 -0.25 35.28
CA THR A 87 7.39 0.60 34.89
C THR A 87 6.96 2.05 34.77
N ILE A 88 7.81 2.96 35.23
CA ILE A 88 7.55 4.42 35.19
C ILE A 88 8.64 5.10 34.37
N ALA A 89 8.21 5.99 33.45
CA ALA A 89 9.10 6.80 32.65
C ALA A 89 9.86 7.84 33.51
N PRO A 90 11.15 8.04 33.27
CA PRO A 90 11.90 9.14 33.83
C PRO A 90 11.49 10.46 33.17
N ASP A 91 12.14 11.55 33.57
CA ASP A 91 11.96 12.87 32.92
C ASP A 91 12.50 12.81 31.47
N THR A 92 11.58 12.59 30.55
CA THR A 92 11.85 12.48 29.10
C THR A 92 10.66 12.92 28.29
N SER A 93 10.85 13.10 26.98
CA SER A 93 9.79 13.53 26.05
C SER A 93 9.96 12.85 24.70
N ILE A 94 8.84 12.73 23.96
CA ILE A 94 8.78 12.26 22.59
C ILE A 94 8.52 13.46 21.68
N ALA A 95 9.46 13.77 20.78
CA ALA A 95 9.31 14.88 19.86
C ALA A 95 8.22 14.62 18.81
N PRO A 96 7.69 15.68 18.15
CA PRO A 96 6.73 15.51 17.06
C PRO A 96 7.29 14.62 15.94
N GLY A 97 6.51 13.61 15.55
CA GLY A 97 6.90 12.65 14.51
C GLY A 97 7.92 11.60 14.96
N ASP A 98 8.31 11.59 16.24
CA ASP A 98 9.25 10.59 16.77
C ASP A 98 8.52 9.39 17.39
N PHE A 99 9.26 8.29 17.47
CA PHE A 99 8.85 7.03 18.07
C PHE A 99 9.52 6.82 19.42
N LEU A 100 8.84 6.08 20.31
CA LEU A 100 9.39 5.54 21.54
C LEU A 100 9.13 4.05 21.61
N VAL A 101 10.18 3.24 21.62
CA VAL A 101 10.08 1.79 21.79
C VAL A 101 10.19 1.44 23.26
N LEU A 102 9.20 0.71 23.76
CA LEU A 102 9.16 0.12 25.07
C LEU A 102 9.41 -1.38 24.91
N TRP A 103 10.45 -1.90 25.55
CA TRP A 103 10.82 -3.31 25.49
C TRP A 103 10.19 -4.07 26.64
N TYR A 104 9.34 -5.05 26.34
CA TYR A 104 8.66 -5.89 27.32
C TYR A 104 9.49 -7.13 27.61
N THR A 105 10.48 -6.97 28.48
CA THR A 105 11.53 -7.98 28.77
C THR A 105 11.15 -8.92 29.90
N GLY A 106 10.27 -8.49 30.80
CA GLY A 106 10.01 -9.18 32.07
C GLY A 106 11.10 -8.94 33.13
N ASP A 107 12.10 -8.13 32.79
CA ASP A 107 13.20 -7.77 33.70
C ASP A 107 12.99 -6.40 34.32
N ASN A 108 13.58 -6.15 35.46
CA ASN A 108 13.48 -4.90 36.17
C ASN A 108 14.76 -4.05 36.04
N ASN A 109 15.14 -3.80 34.80
CA ASN A 109 16.31 -2.98 34.48
C ASN A 109 15.97 -1.49 34.41
N GLY A 110 14.69 -1.16 34.34
CA GLY A 110 14.17 0.20 34.26
C GLY A 110 13.94 0.68 32.82
N PHE A 111 13.18 1.76 32.68
CA PHE A 111 12.79 2.37 31.42
C PHE A 111 13.97 2.49 30.42
N PRO A 112 13.79 2.16 29.12
CA PRO A 112 12.54 1.84 28.44
C PRO A 112 12.14 0.35 28.50
N GLU A 113 12.73 -0.46 29.38
CA GLU A 113 12.25 -1.81 29.62
C GLU A 113 11.04 -1.83 30.55
N VAL A 114 10.04 -2.59 30.17
CA VAL A 114 8.85 -2.87 30.96
C VAL A 114 9.02 -4.22 31.64
N ASN A 115 8.80 -4.25 32.94
CA ASN A 115 9.01 -5.43 33.81
C ASN A 115 7.88 -6.46 33.63
N GLU A 116 7.51 -6.73 32.38
CA GLU A 116 6.48 -7.70 31.96
C GLU A 116 6.80 -8.19 30.57
N LYS A 117 6.23 -9.32 30.14
CA LYS A 117 6.29 -9.85 28.77
C LYS A 117 4.90 -9.90 28.19
N LEU A 118 4.78 -9.55 26.90
CA LEU A 118 3.51 -9.65 26.22
C LEU A 118 3.13 -11.11 25.96
N SER A 119 1.83 -11.41 26.09
CA SER A 119 1.30 -12.75 25.85
C SER A 119 0.97 -12.97 24.38
N LYS A 120 1.44 -14.07 23.79
CA LYS A 120 1.08 -14.46 22.42
C LYS A 120 -0.41 -14.76 22.22
N ASP A 121 -1.10 -15.14 23.29
CA ASP A 121 -2.52 -15.50 23.24
C ASP A 121 -3.42 -14.25 23.29
N GLY A 122 -2.81 -13.06 23.47
CA GLY A 122 -3.48 -11.78 23.61
C GLY A 122 -3.60 -11.32 25.05
N GLU A 123 -3.56 -10.02 25.24
CA GLU A 123 -3.75 -9.32 26.50
C GLU A 123 -3.99 -7.82 26.29
N THR A 124 -3.77 -7.00 27.32
CA THR A 124 -3.95 -5.55 27.25
C THR A 124 -2.61 -4.83 27.32
N ILE A 125 -2.37 -3.87 26.43
CA ILE A 125 -1.30 -2.88 26.59
C ILE A 125 -1.90 -1.68 27.34
N PHE A 126 -1.35 -1.36 28.52
CA PHE A 126 -1.87 -0.31 29.39
C PHE A 126 -0.83 0.81 29.59
N ILE A 127 -1.28 2.05 29.37
CA ILE A 127 -0.47 3.26 29.56
C ILE A 127 -1.27 4.25 30.39
N ALA A 128 -0.66 4.75 31.44
CA ALA A 128 -1.26 5.77 32.31
C ALA A 128 -0.42 7.06 32.34
N ASP A 129 -1.05 8.17 32.67
CA ASP A 129 -0.35 9.43 32.95
C ASP A 129 0.38 9.41 34.30
N ALA A 130 1.04 10.49 34.64
CA ALA A 130 1.80 10.63 35.89
C ALA A 130 0.92 10.57 37.15
N ASP A 131 -0.39 10.81 37.03
CA ASP A 131 -1.35 10.70 38.11
C ASP A 131 -1.96 9.29 38.21
N GLY A 132 -1.58 8.39 37.30
CA GLY A 132 -2.09 7.02 37.17
C GLY A 132 -3.44 6.94 36.45
N SER A 133 -3.89 8.02 35.78
CA SER A 133 -5.09 7.99 34.96
C SER A 133 -4.84 7.27 33.64
N PRO A 134 -5.73 6.38 33.19
CA PRO A 134 -5.57 5.67 31.92
C PRO A 134 -5.50 6.66 30.73
N LEU A 135 -4.45 6.52 29.93
CA LEU A 135 -4.30 7.21 28.62
C LEU A 135 -4.61 6.28 27.47
N ILE A 136 -4.09 5.07 27.50
CA ILE A 136 -4.29 4.01 26.52
C ILE A 136 -4.56 2.72 27.25
N SER A 137 -5.61 2.01 26.83
CA SER A 137 -5.88 0.61 27.19
C SER A 137 -6.26 -0.08 25.89
N TYR A 138 -5.39 -0.95 25.38
CA TYR A 138 -5.54 -1.59 24.08
C TYR A 138 -5.48 -3.09 24.22
N ASP A 139 -6.63 -3.74 24.00
CA ASP A 139 -6.75 -5.20 24.02
C ASP A 139 -6.39 -5.75 22.65
N PHE A 140 -5.45 -6.70 22.61
CA PHE A 140 -5.09 -7.41 21.39
C PHE A 140 -5.33 -8.92 21.53
N GLY A 141 -5.59 -9.57 20.40
CA GLY A 141 -5.75 -11.01 20.31
C GLY A 141 -4.45 -11.76 20.03
N SER A 142 -4.57 -13.05 19.71
CA SER A 142 -3.40 -13.91 19.42
C SER A 142 -2.53 -13.36 18.31
N GLN A 143 -1.22 -13.42 18.52
CA GLN A 143 -0.19 -12.96 17.59
C GLN A 143 0.64 -14.13 17.05
N THR A 144 1.40 -13.87 15.99
CA THR A 144 2.30 -14.82 15.33
C THR A 144 3.75 -14.46 15.67
N ASP A 145 4.60 -15.48 15.85
CA ASP A 145 6.01 -15.33 16.19
C ASP A 145 6.73 -14.46 15.14
N ASP A 146 7.51 -13.47 15.57
CA ASP A 146 8.30 -12.54 14.75
C ASP A 146 7.49 -11.68 13.75
N ILE A 147 6.16 -11.61 13.89
CA ILE A 147 5.28 -10.78 13.08
C ILE A 147 4.66 -9.72 13.99
N SER A 148 4.94 -8.47 13.72
CA SER A 148 4.33 -7.35 14.45
C SER A 148 2.95 -6.98 13.90
N TYR A 149 2.19 -6.23 14.70
CA TYR A 149 0.92 -5.65 14.31
C TYR A 149 0.99 -4.15 14.54
N GLY A 150 0.82 -3.37 13.48
CA GLY A 150 1.09 -1.94 13.51
C GLY A 150 0.18 -1.14 12.59
N ARG A 151 0.28 0.18 12.71
CA ARG A 151 -0.47 1.13 11.90
C ARG A 151 0.24 1.39 10.58
N ASN A 152 -0.50 1.39 9.49
CA ASN A 152 -0.01 1.75 8.17
C ASN A 152 -1.01 2.67 7.44
N PRO A 153 -0.64 3.94 7.15
CA PRO A 153 0.59 4.62 7.61
C PRO A 153 0.61 4.89 9.12
N ASP A 154 1.79 5.25 9.65
CA ASP A 154 1.97 5.66 11.05
C ASP A 154 0.92 6.67 11.48
N GLY A 155 0.37 6.48 12.67
CA GLY A 155 -0.61 7.40 13.23
C GLY A 155 -2.04 7.26 12.73
N TYR A 156 -2.28 6.45 11.70
CA TYR A 156 -3.63 6.20 11.16
C TYR A 156 -4.32 5.03 11.87
N ASP A 157 -5.61 4.88 11.63
CA ASP A 157 -6.42 3.85 12.30
C ASP A 157 -6.51 2.53 11.51
N THR A 158 -5.68 2.41 10.48
CA THR A 158 -5.53 1.21 9.66
C THR A 158 -4.41 0.35 10.24
N TRP A 159 -4.69 -0.93 10.53
CA TRP A 159 -3.74 -1.86 11.16
C TRP A 159 -3.41 -3.01 10.22
N GLU A 160 -2.14 -3.37 10.16
CA GLU A 160 -1.61 -4.45 9.32
C GLU A 160 -0.57 -5.30 10.04
N TYR A 161 -0.31 -6.49 9.51
CA TYR A 161 0.74 -7.38 10.02
C TYR A 161 2.02 -7.17 9.21
N PHE A 162 3.14 -7.03 9.92
CA PHE A 162 4.45 -6.81 9.31
C PHE A 162 5.36 -8.01 9.56
N SER A 163 5.78 -8.69 8.49
CA SER A 163 6.78 -9.76 8.54
C SER A 163 8.20 -9.25 8.81
N THR A 164 8.38 -7.94 8.70
CA THR A 164 9.61 -7.23 9.06
C THR A 164 9.22 -6.11 10.01
N PRO A 165 9.18 -6.38 11.33
CA PRO A 165 8.89 -5.35 12.33
C PRO A 165 9.89 -4.20 12.27
N SER A 166 9.45 -2.97 12.61
CA SER A 166 10.22 -1.72 12.43
C SER A 166 10.39 -0.90 13.71
N PRO A 167 10.75 -1.48 14.88
CA PRO A 167 10.82 -0.74 16.12
C PRO A 167 11.74 0.49 16.04
N GLY A 168 11.21 1.65 16.36
CA GLY A 168 11.90 2.94 16.30
C GLY A 168 11.93 3.58 14.91
N GLN A 169 11.19 3.04 13.97
CA GLN A 169 11.11 3.53 12.60
C GLN A 169 9.66 3.52 12.09
N SER A 170 9.40 4.21 10.99
CA SER A 170 8.09 4.21 10.34
C SER A 170 7.68 2.82 9.86
N ASN A 171 6.44 2.46 10.07
CA ASN A 171 5.83 1.24 9.52
C ASN A 171 5.66 1.40 8.01
N ILE A 172 6.54 0.79 7.25
CA ILE A 172 6.50 0.82 5.79
C ILE A 172 6.31 -0.61 5.30
N ILE A 173 5.23 -0.85 4.59
CA ILE A 173 5.19 -2.00 3.68
C ILE A 173 5.94 -1.54 2.44
N GLU A 174 7.15 -2.06 2.24
CA GLU A 174 7.87 -1.83 0.99
C GLU A 174 7.11 -2.56 -0.11
N ASN A 175 6.47 -1.79 -0.98
CA ASN A 175 5.82 -2.33 -2.15
C ASN A 175 6.87 -2.72 -3.18
N SER A 176 6.90 -3.97 -3.55
CA SER A 176 7.71 -4.50 -4.65
C SER A 176 6.92 -4.41 -5.95
N PRO A 177 7.51 -3.94 -7.04
CA PRO A 177 6.79 -3.90 -8.30
C PRO A 177 6.46 -5.30 -8.82
N PRO A 178 5.41 -5.44 -9.65
CA PRO A 178 5.13 -6.68 -10.37
C PRO A 178 6.35 -7.22 -11.10
N GLY A 179 6.52 -8.53 -11.08
CA GLY A 179 7.66 -9.21 -11.70
C GLY A 179 7.64 -9.18 -13.24
N PRO A 180 8.76 -9.51 -13.88
CA PRO A 180 8.86 -9.54 -15.34
C PRO A 180 8.02 -10.66 -15.96
N PHE A 181 7.54 -10.42 -17.17
CA PHE A 181 6.79 -11.37 -17.98
C PHE A 181 7.14 -11.19 -19.46
N TYR A 182 6.76 -12.13 -20.32
CA TYR A 182 7.05 -12.10 -21.76
C TYR A 182 5.78 -11.93 -22.58
N LEU A 183 5.91 -11.21 -23.70
CA LEU A 183 4.90 -11.16 -24.74
C LEU A 183 4.91 -12.46 -25.54
N LEU A 184 3.74 -13.04 -25.83
CA LEU A 184 3.63 -14.36 -26.44
C LEU A 184 3.13 -14.32 -27.89
N SER A 185 2.10 -13.52 -28.16
CA SER A 185 1.49 -13.46 -29.51
C SER A 185 0.90 -12.07 -29.76
N PRO A 186 1.05 -11.51 -30.97
CA PRO A 186 1.84 -12.01 -32.11
C PRO A 186 3.35 -12.03 -31.82
N GLU A 187 4.09 -12.92 -32.51
CA GLU A 187 5.55 -12.96 -32.38
C GLU A 187 6.21 -11.73 -33.03
N HIS A 188 7.44 -11.45 -32.60
CA HIS A 188 8.22 -10.34 -33.16
C HIS A 188 8.40 -10.50 -34.69
N ASN A 189 8.09 -9.42 -35.43
CA ASN A 189 8.08 -9.37 -36.89
C ASN A 189 7.03 -10.26 -37.58
N ASP A 190 6.01 -10.73 -36.88
CA ASP A 190 4.89 -11.36 -37.53
C ASP A 190 4.19 -10.40 -38.50
N THR A 191 3.60 -10.98 -39.53
CA THR A 191 2.82 -10.24 -40.53
C THR A 191 1.38 -10.73 -40.54
N LEU A 192 0.47 -9.91 -40.07
CA LEU A 192 -0.96 -10.18 -40.17
C LEU A 192 -1.47 -9.72 -41.55
N VAL A 193 -1.97 -10.65 -42.34
CA VAL A 193 -2.65 -10.35 -43.60
C VAL A 193 -4.14 -10.33 -43.37
N ILE A 194 -4.78 -9.20 -43.58
CA ILE A 194 -6.24 -9.03 -43.46
C ILE A 194 -6.83 -8.82 -44.85
N ASP A 195 -7.79 -9.63 -45.21
CA ASP A 195 -8.53 -9.56 -46.46
C ASP A 195 -10.03 -9.85 -46.25
N LEU A 196 -10.79 -9.89 -47.32
CA LEU A 196 -12.25 -10.15 -47.27
C LEU A 196 -12.61 -11.57 -46.81
N GLU A 197 -11.66 -12.52 -46.85
CA GLU A 197 -11.91 -13.92 -46.47
C GLU A 197 -11.76 -14.09 -44.98
N ASN A 198 -10.84 -13.34 -44.33
CA ASN A 198 -10.53 -13.45 -42.89
C ASN A 198 -10.93 -12.23 -42.05
N GLN A 199 -11.63 -11.24 -42.60
CA GLN A 199 -12.03 -10.02 -41.89
C GLN A 199 -12.81 -10.30 -40.58
N ASN A 200 -13.52 -11.42 -40.48
CA ASN A 200 -14.29 -11.83 -39.31
C ASN A 200 -13.49 -12.68 -38.33
N ASP A 201 -12.28 -13.09 -38.68
CA ASP A 201 -11.39 -13.76 -37.76
C ASP A 201 -10.85 -12.78 -36.72
N SER A 202 -10.12 -13.27 -35.76
CA SER A 202 -9.59 -12.43 -34.67
C SER A 202 -8.08 -12.56 -34.59
N ILE A 203 -7.44 -11.41 -34.36
CA ILE A 203 -6.06 -11.38 -33.84
C ILE A 203 -6.14 -11.41 -32.32
N ILE A 204 -5.28 -12.20 -31.70
CA ILE A 204 -5.16 -12.31 -30.25
C ILE A 204 -3.77 -11.85 -29.84
N PHE A 205 -3.72 -10.84 -28.99
CA PHE A 205 -2.53 -10.42 -28.29
C PHE A 205 -2.52 -11.12 -26.95
N SER A 206 -1.41 -11.77 -26.62
CA SER A 206 -1.29 -12.51 -25.35
C SER A 206 0.11 -12.38 -24.75
N TRP A 207 0.18 -12.48 -23.45
CA TRP A 207 1.41 -12.38 -22.65
C TRP A 207 1.37 -13.31 -21.45
N GLU A 208 2.51 -13.52 -20.82
CA GLU A 208 2.59 -14.30 -19.58
C GLU A 208 2.00 -13.52 -18.41
N GLU A 209 1.53 -14.23 -17.41
CA GLU A 209 1.11 -13.65 -16.15
C GLU A 209 2.33 -13.10 -15.41
N SER A 210 2.27 -11.85 -14.99
CA SER A 210 3.20 -11.26 -14.04
C SER A 210 2.85 -11.74 -12.63
N VAL A 211 3.83 -11.87 -11.77
CA VAL A 211 3.64 -12.24 -10.36
C VAL A 211 4.12 -11.10 -9.48
N ASP A 212 3.25 -10.62 -8.61
CA ASP A 212 3.63 -9.65 -7.60
C ASP A 212 4.28 -10.34 -6.41
N PRO A 213 5.48 -9.88 -5.94
CA PRO A 213 6.14 -10.48 -4.79
C PRO A 213 5.37 -10.33 -3.47
N ASP A 214 4.57 -9.28 -3.34
CA ASP A 214 3.78 -8.96 -2.16
C ASP A 214 2.37 -9.60 -2.22
N GLY A 215 2.03 -10.17 -3.38
CA GLY A 215 0.76 -10.84 -3.62
C GLY A 215 -0.36 -9.91 -4.03
N ASP A 216 -0.04 -8.70 -4.46
CA ASP A 216 -1.01 -7.70 -4.91
C ASP A 216 -1.66 -8.09 -6.24
N ASN A 217 -2.88 -7.57 -6.45
CA ASN A 217 -3.61 -7.80 -7.69
C ASN A 217 -2.99 -6.99 -8.83
N ILE A 218 -2.70 -7.67 -9.94
CA ILE A 218 -2.06 -7.06 -11.10
C ILE A 218 -3.13 -6.67 -12.14
N GLN A 219 -3.02 -5.44 -12.63
CA GLN A 219 -3.70 -4.96 -13.84
C GLN A 219 -2.68 -4.80 -14.97
N TYR A 220 -3.13 -5.05 -16.19
CA TYR A 220 -2.32 -4.88 -17.40
C TYR A 220 -2.83 -3.71 -18.22
N THR A 221 -1.91 -2.90 -18.72
CA THR A 221 -2.23 -1.85 -19.70
C THR A 221 -1.62 -2.22 -21.04
N PHE A 222 -2.46 -2.64 -21.97
CA PHE A 222 -2.11 -2.94 -23.34
C PHE A 222 -2.05 -1.66 -24.17
N ASN A 223 -1.04 -1.54 -25.04
CA ASN A 223 -0.85 -0.38 -25.89
C ASN A 223 -0.51 -0.77 -27.32
N LEU A 224 -1.03 0.00 -28.30
CA LEU A 224 -0.62 -0.05 -29.70
C LEU A 224 0.03 1.27 -30.11
N TYR A 225 1.11 1.15 -30.84
CA TYR A 225 1.88 2.29 -31.34
C TYR A 225 2.08 2.20 -32.85
N GLY A 226 2.23 3.35 -33.47
CA GLY A 226 2.63 3.49 -34.86
C GLY A 226 3.59 4.65 -35.02
N LEU A 227 4.22 4.75 -36.19
CA LEU A 227 5.03 5.92 -36.55
C LEU A 227 4.10 7.00 -37.08
N ASP A 228 4.09 8.15 -36.44
CA ASP A 228 3.40 9.32 -36.95
C ASP A 228 4.20 9.98 -38.12
N MET A 229 3.65 11.06 -38.67
CA MET A 229 4.26 11.75 -39.80
C MET A 229 5.61 12.42 -39.51
N THR A 230 5.98 12.56 -38.24
CA THR A 230 7.28 13.09 -37.83
C THR A 230 8.31 11.97 -37.61
N ALA A 231 7.95 10.73 -37.92
CA ALA A 231 8.68 9.49 -37.60
C ALA A 231 8.88 9.31 -36.10
N SER A 232 7.93 9.82 -35.30
CA SER A 232 7.88 9.60 -33.84
C SER A 232 6.90 8.49 -33.53
N PHE A 233 7.21 7.69 -32.51
CA PHE A 233 6.29 6.70 -31.98
C PHE A 233 5.11 7.41 -31.31
N SER A 234 3.91 7.02 -31.67
CA SER A 234 2.68 7.55 -31.10
C SER A 234 1.75 6.44 -30.71
N ASN A 235 1.27 6.48 -29.46
CA ASN A 235 0.23 5.56 -28.99
C ASN A 235 -1.10 5.93 -29.64
N PHE A 236 -1.78 4.97 -30.25
CA PHE A 236 -3.08 5.19 -30.86
C PHE A 236 -4.20 4.32 -30.28
N TYR A 237 -3.86 3.40 -29.37
CA TYR A 237 -4.81 2.60 -28.64
C TYR A 237 -4.23 2.17 -27.30
N ASN A 238 -5.01 2.28 -26.24
CA ASN A 238 -4.68 1.69 -24.95
C ASN A 238 -5.91 1.06 -24.31
N HIS A 239 -5.70 0.03 -23.51
CA HIS A 239 -6.76 -0.65 -22.78
C HIS A 239 -6.20 -1.32 -21.53
N THR A 240 -6.87 -1.10 -20.39
CA THR A 240 -6.53 -1.72 -19.11
C THR A 240 -7.44 -2.91 -18.86
N LEU A 241 -6.86 -4.03 -18.41
CA LEU A 241 -7.55 -5.31 -18.21
C LEU A 241 -6.87 -6.14 -17.10
N ASP A 242 -7.60 -7.11 -16.56
CA ASP A 242 -7.13 -7.98 -15.48
C ASP A 242 -6.68 -9.38 -15.99
N ASN A 243 -6.75 -9.63 -17.28
CA ASN A 243 -6.38 -10.90 -17.90
C ASN A 243 -5.17 -10.73 -18.84
N THR A 244 -4.60 -11.82 -19.28
CA THR A 244 -3.35 -11.89 -20.06
C THR A 244 -3.57 -12.02 -21.55
N GLU A 245 -4.75 -11.65 -22.04
CA GLU A 245 -5.04 -11.63 -23.48
C GLU A 245 -6.03 -10.52 -23.85
N LEU A 246 -5.87 -10.00 -25.06
CA LEU A 246 -6.79 -9.06 -25.69
C LEU A 246 -7.03 -9.47 -27.14
N SER A 247 -8.30 -9.57 -27.51
CA SER A 247 -8.70 -10.00 -28.86
C SER A 247 -9.39 -8.88 -29.62
N PHE A 248 -9.05 -8.72 -30.89
CA PHE A 248 -9.74 -7.85 -31.85
C PHE A 248 -10.22 -8.66 -33.03
N SER A 249 -11.42 -8.38 -33.57
CA SER A 249 -11.71 -8.84 -34.93
C SER A 249 -10.76 -8.16 -35.93
N ASN A 250 -10.38 -8.88 -36.96
CA ASN A 250 -9.48 -8.36 -37.99
C ASN A 250 -10.03 -7.09 -38.64
N ASP A 251 -11.35 -7.01 -38.84
CA ASP A 251 -11.99 -5.80 -39.36
C ASP A 251 -11.82 -4.60 -38.42
N TYR A 252 -12.05 -4.80 -37.11
CA TYR A 252 -11.88 -3.72 -36.13
C TYR A 252 -10.40 -3.28 -36.00
N PHE A 253 -9.48 -4.26 -35.93
CA PHE A 253 -8.05 -3.97 -35.82
C PHE A 253 -7.52 -3.24 -37.05
N SER A 254 -7.89 -3.69 -38.26
CA SER A 254 -7.50 -3.00 -39.50
C SER A 254 -8.03 -1.57 -39.57
N ASN A 255 -9.24 -1.33 -39.06
CA ASN A 255 -9.82 0.03 -38.99
C ASN A 255 -9.07 0.91 -37.98
N LEU A 256 -8.64 0.38 -36.83
CA LEU A 256 -7.81 1.11 -35.86
C LEU A 256 -6.51 1.58 -36.54
N VAL A 257 -5.79 0.66 -37.15
CA VAL A 257 -4.50 0.93 -37.83
C VAL A 257 -4.71 1.90 -38.99
N PHE A 258 -5.73 1.67 -39.81
CA PHE A 258 -6.06 2.54 -40.93
C PHE A 258 -6.36 3.98 -40.49
N ASN A 259 -7.16 4.15 -39.44
CA ASN A 259 -7.50 5.46 -38.91
C ASN A 259 -6.28 6.22 -38.42
N PHE A 260 -5.38 5.55 -37.69
CA PHE A 260 -4.14 6.15 -37.22
C PHE A 260 -3.28 6.66 -38.39
N TYR A 261 -3.09 5.85 -39.39
CA TYR A 261 -2.23 6.22 -40.54
C TYR A 261 -2.93 7.14 -41.59
N SER A 262 -4.26 7.32 -41.52
CA SER A 262 -5.01 8.17 -42.45
C SER A 262 -5.32 9.58 -41.94
N GLU A 263 -5.31 9.80 -40.63
CA GLU A 263 -5.60 11.10 -40.00
C GLU A 263 -4.31 11.88 -39.69
N PRO A 264 -4.26 13.24 -39.79
CA PRO A 264 -5.28 14.15 -40.31
C PRO A 264 -5.09 14.61 -41.75
N TYR A 265 -4.16 14.07 -42.50
CA TYR A 265 -3.75 14.69 -43.79
C TYR A 265 -3.76 13.79 -45.04
N ASN A 266 -4.34 12.55 -44.98
CA ASN A 266 -4.44 11.68 -46.17
C ASN A 266 -3.12 11.51 -46.97
N TRP A 267 -1.99 11.41 -46.32
CA TRP A 267 -0.68 11.39 -46.99
C TRP A 267 -0.29 10.00 -47.53
N PHE A 268 -0.91 8.95 -47.07
CA PHE A 268 -0.70 7.64 -47.62
C PHE A 268 -1.77 7.34 -48.67
N TYR A 269 -1.38 7.24 -49.92
CA TYR A 269 -2.17 6.57 -50.93
C TYR A 269 -2.12 5.10 -50.60
N PHE A 270 -3.19 4.58 -50.01
CA PHE A 270 -3.30 3.18 -49.72
C PHE A 270 -3.51 2.41 -51.02
N GLU A 271 -2.45 1.77 -51.53
CA GLU A 271 -2.56 0.79 -52.59
C GLU A 271 -2.88 -0.57 -52.00
N THR A 272 -3.55 -1.44 -52.74
CA THR A 272 -3.78 -2.83 -52.36
C THR A 272 -2.42 -3.48 -52.03
N GLY A 273 -2.27 -4.04 -50.80
CA GLY A 273 -1.04 -4.61 -50.32
C GLY A 273 -0.11 -3.68 -49.55
N ALA A 274 -0.60 -2.50 -49.11
CA ALA A 274 0.15 -1.66 -48.19
C ALA A 274 0.41 -2.40 -46.85
N VAL A 275 1.61 -2.24 -46.32
CA VAL A 275 2.05 -2.81 -45.04
C VAL A 275 2.26 -1.70 -44.05
N PHE A 276 1.65 -1.79 -42.88
CA PHE A 276 1.75 -0.83 -41.79
C PHE A 276 2.49 -1.46 -40.61
N PRO A 277 3.59 -0.87 -40.14
CA PRO A 277 4.25 -1.31 -38.94
C PRO A 277 3.39 -0.93 -37.73
N VAL A 278 3.12 -1.87 -36.86
CA VAL A 278 2.43 -1.69 -35.60
C VAL A 278 3.28 -2.29 -34.50
N TRP A 279 3.48 -1.55 -33.44
CA TRP A 279 4.14 -2.02 -32.23
C TRP A 279 3.12 -2.14 -31.12
N TRP A 280 3.35 -3.09 -30.25
CA TRP A 280 2.51 -3.26 -29.07
C TRP A 280 3.35 -3.54 -27.83
N SER A 281 2.84 -3.13 -26.70
CA SER A 281 3.43 -3.37 -25.39
C SER A 281 2.38 -3.62 -24.34
N VAL A 282 2.78 -4.22 -23.27
CA VAL A 282 1.96 -4.42 -22.08
C VAL A 282 2.76 -4.01 -20.84
N PHE A 283 2.11 -3.26 -19.97
CA PHE A 283 2.63 -2.88 -18.66
C PHE A 283 1.80 -3.57 -17.60
N SER A 284 2.44 -4.14 -16.58
CA SER A 284 1.77 -4.63 -15.39
C SER A 284 1.84 -3.59 -14.27
N SER A 285 0.79 -3.46 -13.47
CA SER A 285 0.74 -2.58 -12.31
C SER A 285 -0.04 -3.23 -11.18
N ASP A 286 0.46 -3.07 -9.96
CA ASP A 286 -0.19 -3.43 -8.70
C ASP A 286 -1.09 -2.29 -8.16
N GLY A 287 -1.19 -1.17 -8.87
CA GLY A 287 -1.89 0.05 -8.49
C GLY A 287 -1.01 1.08 -7.76
N ILE A 288 0.19 0.71 -7.35
CA ILE A 288 1.18 1.57 -6.66
C ILE A 288 2.38 1.77 -7.58
N THR A 289 2.92 0.68 -8.11
CA THR A 289 4.06 0.66 -9.03
C THR A 289 3.68 0.06 -10.37
N THR A 290 4.50 0.29 -11.38
CA THR A 290 4.30 -0.24 -12.73
C THR A 290 5.60 -0.86 -13.22
N PHE A 291 5.53 -2.11 -13.69
CA PHE A 291 6.62 -2.77 -14.38
C PHE A 291 6.42 -2.63 -15.89
N GLY A 292 7.52 -2.38 -16.62
CA GLY A 292 7.49 -2.22 -18.07
C GLY A 292 7.28 -0.79 -18.53
N GLU A 293 7.47 0.20 -17.65
CA GLU A 293 7.53 1.60 -18.05
C GLU A 293 8.67 1.77 -19.05
N ILE A 294 8.31 1.97 -20.32
CA ILE A 294 9.29 2.22 -21.37
C ILE A 294 9.53 3.71 -21.39
N ASP A 295 10.74 4.11 -21.04
CA ASP A 295 11.23 5.42 -21.41
C ASP A 295 11.36 5.45 -22.94
N ILE A 296 10.44 6.18 -23.58
CA ILE A 296 10.41 6.33 -25.04
C ILE A 296 11.73 6.93 -25.56
N ASP A 297 12.46 7.64 -24.71
CA ASP A 297 13.77 8.20 -25.03
C ASP A 297 14.89 7.14 -25.04
N ASP A 298 14.69 5.99 -24.38
CA ASP A 298 15.63 4.86 -24.36
C ASP A 298 15.43 3.86 -25.50
N ILE A 299 14.44 4.06 -26.37
CA ILE A 299 14.27 3.27 -27.59
C ILE A 299 15.31 3.71 -28.62
N GLY A 300 16.57 3.44 -28.33
CA GLY A 300 17.57 3.36 -29.35
C GLY A 300 17.22 2.19 -30.29
N TYR A 301 17.40 2.38 -31.58
CA TYR A 301 17.11 1.42 -32.66
C TYR A 301 17.71 0.00 -32.50
N GLU A 302 18.23 -0.35 -31.35
CA GLU A 302 18.96 -1.60 -31.07
C GLU A 302 18.34 -2.50 -30.00
N ASN A 303 17.27 -2.11 -29.31
CA ASN A 303 16.65 -2.94 -28.30
C ASN A 303 15.35 -3.57 -28.80
N ASN A 304 15.40 -4.90 -28.86
CA ASN A 304 14.42 -5.84 -29.38
C ASN A 304 13.20 -6.07 -28.47
N ASP A 305 12.77 -5.09 -27.69
CA ASP A 305 11.72 -5.26 -26.70
C ASP A 305 10.33 -4.80 -27.20
N PHE A 306 10.22 -4.52 -28.50
CA PHE A 306 8.96 -4.26 -29.16
C PHE A 306 8.69 -5.28 -30.25
N VAL A 307 7.54 -5.84 -30.20
CA VAL A 307 6.99 -6.73 -31.23
C VAL A 307 5.85 -6.05 -31.93
#